data_87a716ed1cec69a2e5edc3ea3f9fa01c
#
_entry.id   87a716ed1cec69a2e5edc3ea3f9fa01c
#
_cell.length_a   1.000
_cell.length_b   1.000
_cell.length_c   1.000
_cell.angle_alpha   90.00
_cell.angle_beta   90.00
_cell.angle_gamma   90.00
#
_symmetry.space_group_name_H-M   'P 1'
#
loop_
_entity.id
_entity.type
_entity.pdbx_description
1 polymer ?
#
loop_
_entity_poly.entity_id
_entity_poly.type
_entity_poly.pdbx_seq_one_letter_code
_entity_poly.pdbx_strand_id
1 'polypeptide(L)'
;AKGPIKGFWIEAGYVTKNRGQDKPGNQIFAPNGFRRFFGLKKGKSSSTHIGEIAFETETGPLVTKNYRENDNGMEKLTLPKPEDHGFGVYDGKVLVFEPKGKRFLLTVVELDDFERVYGHRLANVSRMTGGRRFGELT
;
A
#
# COMPACT_ATOMS: atom_id res chain seq x y z
N ALA A 1 -4.85 2.28 25.95
CA ALA A 1 -4.94 1.50 24.73
C ALA A 1 -5.55 2.31 23.62
N LYS A 2 -5.06 2.11 22.42
CA LYS A 2 -5.60 2.78 21.26
C LYS A 2 -6.93 2.17 20.85
N GLY A 3 -7.78 2.95 20.19
CA GLY A 3 -9.08 2.47 19.73
C GLY A 3 -8.99 1.43 18.62
N PRO A 4 -10.13 1.06 18.03
CA PRO A 4 -10.14 0.04 16.97
C PRO A 4 -9.32 0.49 15.76
N ILE A 5 -8.76 -0.48 15.05
CA ILE A 5 -7.96 -0.23 13.86
C ILE A 5 -8.89 0.25 12.72
N LYS A 6 -8.58 1.41 12.15
CA LYS A 6 -9.37 2.03 11.09
C LYS A 6 -8.65 2.10 9.76
N GLY A 7 -7.39 1.74 9.73
CA GLY A 7 -6.60 1.77 8.51
C GLY A 7 -5.20 1.27 8.73
N PHE A 8 -4.39 1.36 7.69
CA PHE A 8 -2.98 0.97 7.74
C PHE A 8 -2.19 1.78 6.72
N TRP A 9 -0.88 1.71 6.82
CA TRP A 9 0.00 2.55 6.01
C TRP A 9 1.33 1.88 5.78
N ILE A 10 2.03 2.33 4.75
CA ILE A 10 3.39 1.88 4.44
C ILE A 10 4.17 2.98 3.73
N GLU A 11 5.43 3.12 4.10
CA GLU A 11 6.35 4.01 3.36
C GLU A 11 6.69 3.36 2.02
N ALA A 12 6.48 4.09 0.92
CA ALA A 12 6.69 3.53 -0.41
C ALA A 12 8.18 3.29 -0.72
N GLY A 13 9.05 4.18 -0.24
CA GLY A 13 10.47 4.09 -0.56
C GLY A 13 10.69 4.13 -2.06
N TYR A 14 11.49 3.20 -2.57
CA TYR A 14 11.70 3.03 -4.00
C TYR A 14 10.56 2.20 -4.58
N VAL A 15 9.94 2.72 -5.63
CA VAL A 15 8.82 2.04 -6.30
C VAL A 15 9.33 1.40 -7.59
N THR A 16 9.00 0.12 -7.79
CA THR A 16 9.46 -0.64 -8.95
C THR A 16 8.99 0.01 -10.25
N LYS A 17 9.94 0.32 -11.13
CA LYS A 17 9.65 0.94 -12.43
C LYS A 17 9.51 -0.14 -13.51
N ASN A 18 8.36 -0.77 -13.54
CA ASN A 18 8.09 -1.85 -14.47
C ASN A 18 7.22 -1.45 -15.66
N ARG A 19 6.94 -0.14 -15.79
CA ARG A 19 6.09 0.41 -16.86
C ARG A 19 6.87 1.14 -17.95
N GLY A 20 8.21 1.15 -17.84
CA GLY A 20 9.08 1.88 -18.75
C GLY A 20 9.75 3.06 -18.05
N GLN A 21 10.81 3.60 -18.69
CA GLN A 21 11.62 4.63 -18.08
C GLN A 21 10.91 5.96 -17.88
N ASP A 22 9.93 6.24 -18.75
CA ASP A 22 9.25 7.54 -18.75
C ASP A 22 7.99 7.55 -17.90
N LYS A 23 7.69 6.46 -17.21
CA LYS A 23 6.45 6.34 -16.43
C LYS A 23 6.75 6.07 -14.97
N PRO A 24 5.99 6.69 -14.05
CA PRO A 24 6.16 6.40 -12.63
C PRO A 24 5.84 4.94 -12.33
N GLY A 25 6.54 4.35 -11.38
CA GLY A 25 6.25 3.00 -10.93
C GLY A 25 4.96 2.94 -10.13
N ASN A 26 4.31 1.78 -10.14
CA ASN A 26 3.07 1.56 -9.38
C ASN A 26 3.06 0.21 -8.66
N GLN A 27 4.21 -0.40 -8.44
CA GLN A 27 4.33 -1.65 -7.68
C GLN A 27 5.34 -1.48 -6.57
N ILE A 28 4.98 -1.95 -5.37
CA ILE A 28 5.89 -1.92 -4.22
C ILE A 28 5.98 -3.30 -3.61
N PHE A 29 7.13 -3.59 -3.00
CA PHE A 29 7.26 -4.78 -2.16
C PHE A 29 6.67 -4.48 -0.79
N ALA A 30 5.89 -5.42 -0.28
CA ALA A 30 5.25 -5.31 1.02
C ALA A 30 5.86 -6.35 1.98
N PRO A 31 5.80 -6.12 3.29
CA PRO A 31 6.27 -7.11 4.25
C PRO A 31 5.40 -8.36 4.20
N ASN A 32 5.97 -9.48 4.57
CA ASN A 32 5.25 -10.75 4.62
C ASN A 32 4.03 -10.61 5.52
N GLY A 33 2.88 -11.05 5.02
CA GLY A 33 1.63 -10.95 5.75
C GLY A 33 0.89 -9.64 5.59
N PHE A 34 1.45 -8.67 4.87
CA PHE A 34 0.78 -7.39 4.64
C PHE A 34 -0.59 -7.58 3.96
N ARG A 35 -0.75 -8.66 3.18
CA ARG A 35 -2.00 -9.01 2.51
C ARG A 35 -3.20 -9.10 3.47
N ARG A 36 -2.96 -9.44 4.73
CA ARG A 36 -4.06 -9.60 5.70
C ARG A 36 -4.79 -8.30 5.98
N PHE A 37 -4.12 -7.15 5.82
CA PHE A 37 -4.76 -5.85 5.99
C PHE A 37 -5.83 -5.61 4.93
N PHE A 38 -5.68 -6.23 3.75
CA PHE A 38 -6.66 -6.16 2.67
C PHE A 38 -7.66 -7.32 2.74
N GLY A 39 -7.58 -8.16 3.76
CA GLY A 39 -8.48 -9.31 3.88
C GLY A 39 -8.15 -10.47 2.94
N LEU A 40 -6.94 -10.50 2.39
CA LEU A 40 -6.52 -11.52 1.44
C LEU A 40 -5.81 -12.67 2.15
N LYS A 41 -6.08 -13.89 1.70
CA LYS A 41 -5.46 -15.10 2.25
C LYS A 41 -4.56 -15.73 1.20
N LYS A 42 -3.40 -16.21 1.64
CA LYS A 42 -2.49 -16.94 0.76
C LYS A 42 -3.13 -18.25 0.34
N GLY A 43 -3.11 -18.52 -0.98
CA GLY A 43 -3.65 -19.77 -1.51
C GLY A 43 -2.79 -20.98 -1.16
N LYS A 44 -3.33 -22.18 -1.39
CA LYS A 44 -2.67 -23.44 -1.07
C LYS A 44 -1.61 -23.81 -2.09
N SER A 45 -1.66 -23.24 -3.29
CA SER A 45 -0.70 -23.54 -4.35
C SER A 45 0.44 -22.52 -4.34
N SER A 46 1.50 -22.82 -5.06
CA SER A 46 2.61 -21.89 -5.28
C SER A 46 2.26 -20.77 -6.26
N SER A 47 0.98 -20.55 -6.51
CA SER A 47 0.52 -19.49 -7.40
C SER A 47 0.97 -18.13 -6.90
N THR A 48 1.46 -17.31 -7.80
CA THR A 48 1.91 -15.96 -7.49
C THR A 48 0.75 -15.01 -7.24
N HIS A 49 -0.45 -15.30 -7.79
CA HIS A 49 -1.61 -14.44 -7.62
C HIS A 49 -2.30 -14.72 -6.28
N ILE A 50 -2.34 -13.73 -5.40
CA ILE A 50 -3.01 -13.85 -4.10
C ILE A 50 -4.44 -13.33 -4.16
N GLY A 51 -4.67 -12.19 -4.78
CA GLY A 51 -6.00 -11.61 -4.87
C GLY A 51 -6.01 -10.27 -5.58
N GLU A 52 -7.15 -9.59 -5.50
CA GLU A 52 -7.35 -8.28 -6.11
C GLU A 52 -7.88 -7.31 -5.07
N ILE A 53 -7.51 -6.04 -5.24
CA ILE A 53 -7.89 -4.96 -4.34
C ILE A 53 -8.53 -3.85 -5.16
N ALA A 54 -9.72 -3.42 -4.75
CA ALA A 54 -10.38 -2.27 -5.36
C ALA A 54 -9.94 -1.01 -4.62
N PHE A 55 -9.36 -0.05 -5.33
CA PHE A 55 -8.90 1.22 -4.76
C PHE A 55 -9.77 2.37 -5.19
N GLU A 56 -10.14 3.19 -4.22
CA GLU A 56 -10.79 4.47 -4.45
C GLU A 56 -9.81 5.58 -4.08
N THR A 57 -9.78 6.66 -4.87
CA THR A 57 -9.00 7.85 -4.58
C THR A 57 -9.91 9.07 -4.72
N GLU A 58 -9.47 10.21 -4.19
CA GLU A 58 -10.29 11.43 -4.20
C GLU A 58 -10.53 11.95 -5.62
N THR A 59 -9.59 11.73 -6.54
CA THR A 59 -9.60 12.41 -7.84
C THR A 59 -9.66 11.48 -9.04
N GLY A 60 -9.45 10.19 -8.84
CA GLY A 60 -9.37 9.25 -9.94
C GLY A 60 -10.51 8.23 -9.96
N PRO A 61 -10.55 7.41 -11.00
CA PRO A 61 -11.57 6.37 -11.10
C PRO A 61 -11.32 5.24 -10.09
N LEU A 62 -12.38 4.50 -9.77
CA LEU A 62 -12.25 3.26 -9.01
C LEU A 62 -11.50 2.24 -9.88
N VAL A 63 -10.43 1.66 -9.35
CA VAL A 63 -9.63 0.69 -10.09
C VAL A 63 -9.38 -0.55 -9.23
N THR A 64 -9.21 -1.69 -9.90
CA THR A 64 -8.88 -2.96 -9.24
C THR A 64 -7.47 -3.36 -9.64
N LYS A 65 -6.64 -3.71 -8.66
CA LYS A 65 -5.25 -4.08 -8.88
C LYS A 65 -4.90 -5.39 -8.17
N ASN A 66 -3.86 -6.05 -8.67
CA ASN A 66 -3.42 -7.35 -8.17
C ASN A 66 -2.54 -7.26 -6.94
N TYR A 67 -2.66 -8.25 -6.08
CA TYR A 67 -1.74 -8.51 -4.99
C TYR A 67 -1.16 -9.90 -5.22
N ARG A 68 0.16 -10.02 -5.23
CA ARG A 68 0.82 -11.26 -5.61
C ARG A 68 2.04 -11.55 -4.75
N GLU A 69 2.53 -12.79 -4.81
CA GLU A 69 3.75 -13.22 -4.17
C GLU A 69 4.77 -13.60 -5.25
N ASN A 70 5.99 -13.12 -5.11
CA ASN A 70 7.08 -13.46 -6.02
C ASN A 70 7.68 -14.82 -5.66
N ASP A 71 8.51 -15.37 -6.55
CA ASP A 71 9.16 -16.67 -6.36
C ASP A 71 10.02 -16.74 -5.11
N ASN A 72 10.54 -15.61 -4.64
CA ASN A 72 11.36 -15.52 -3.43
C ASN A 72 10.52 -15.35 -2.15
N GLY A 73 9.21 -15.48 -2.23
CA GLY A 73 8.33 -15.34 -1.08
C GLY A 73 7.95 -13.92 -0.72
N MET A 74 8.45 -12.92 -1.44
CA MET A 74 8.11 -11.51 -1.17
C MET A 74 6.75 -11.18 -1.75
N GLU A 75 5.95 -10.41 -0.98
CA GLU A 75 4.64 -9.96 -1.44
C GLU A 75 4.79 -8.68 -2.25
N LYS A 76 3.96 -8.50 -3.25
CA LYS A 76 4.01 -7.37 -4.15
C LYS A 76 2.63 -6.77 -4.35
N LEU A 77 2.51 -5.50 -4.00
CA LEU A 77 1.27 -4.74 -4.13
C LEU A 77 1.34 -3.88 -5.39
N THR A 78 0.34 -4.03 -6.25
CA THR A 78 0.15 -3.16 -7.41
C THR A 78 -0.79 -2.03 -7.03
N LEU A 79 -0.39 -0.80 -7.30
CA LEU A 79 -1.14 0.40 -6.97
C LEU A 79 -1.80 0.99 -8.22
N PRO A 80 -2.82 1.85 -8.06
CA PRO A 80 -3.32 2.64 -9.18
C PRO A 80 -2.19 3.43 -9.82
N LYS A 81 -2.32 3.72 -11.11
CA LYS A 81 -1.32 4.53 -11.82
C LYS A 81 -1.32 5.94 -11.24
N PRO A 82 -0.20 6.43 -10.70
CA PRO A 82 -0.22 7.70 -9.97
C PRO A 82 -0.60 8.89 -10.86
N GLU A 83 -0.27 8.86 -12.14
CA GLU A 83 -0.63 9.94 -13.06
C GLU A 83 -2.15 10.05 -13.27
N ASP A 84 -2.89 8.95 -13.16
CA ASP A 84 -4.36 8.95 -13.34
C ASP A 84 -5.09 9.51 -12.12
N HIS A 85 -4.41 9.64 -10.99
CA HIS A 85 -5.02 10.04 -9.71
C HIS A 85 -4.40 11.31 -9.12
N GLY A 86 -3.54 11.97 -9.88
CA GLY A 86 -2.94 13.23 -9.44
C GLY A 86 -1.85 13.09 -8.38
N PHE A 87 -1.32 11.88 -8.17
CA PHE A 87 -0.30 11.65 -7.16
C PHE A 87 1.13 11.96 -7.64
N GLY A 88 1.33 12.04 -8.94
CA GLY A 88 2.67 12.24 -9.51
C GLY A 88 3.50 10.96 -9.44
N VAL A 89 4.28 10.79 -8.37
CA VAL A 89 5.04 9.57 -8.11
C VAL A 89 4.79 9.11 -6.69
N TYR A 90 4.92 7.82 -6.45
CA TYR A 90 4.80 7.26 -5.09
C TYR A 90 6.12 7.27 -4.32
N ASP A 91 7.25 7.35 -5.04
CA ASP A 91 8.58 7.24 -4.44
C ASP A 91 8.76 8.23 -3.29
N GLY A 92 9.22 7.72 -2.14
CA GLY A 92 9.51 8.53 -0.96
C GLY A 92 8.30 9.02 -0.19
N LYS A 93 7.11 8.64 -0.59
CA LYS A 93 5.86 9.07 0.07
C LYS A 93 5.29 7.98 0.95
N VAL A 94 4.27 8.32 1.73
CA VAL A 94 3.56 7.38 2.58
C VAL A 94 2.21 7.07 1.98
N LEU A 95 1.90 5.79 1.87
CA LEU A 95 0.62 5.30 1.34
C LEU A 95 -0.28 4.95 2.51
N VAL A 96 -1.47 5.55 2.54
CA VAL A 96 -2.45 5.33 3.61
C VAL A 96 -3.66 4.64 3.01
N PHE A 97 -4.08 3.54 3.63
CA PHE A 97 -5.21 2.73 3.17
C PHE A 97 -6.27 2.70 4.25
N GLU A 98 -7.49 3.10 3.90
CA GLU A 98 -8.61 3.08 4.84
C GLU A 98 -9.75 2.25 4.24
N PRO A 99 -10.21 1.19 4.93
CA PRO A 99 -11.32 0.36 4.43
C PRO A 99 -12.58 1.20 4.22
N LYS A 100 -13.23 0.98 3.09
CA LYS A 100 -14.46 1.68 2.73
C LYS A 100 -15.40 0.70 2.04
N GLY A 101 -16.17 -0.05 2.81
CA GLY A 101 -16.98 -1.14 2.29
C GLY A 101 -16.10 -2.25 1.72
N LYS A 102 -16.30 -2.58 0.45
CA LYS A 102 -15.52 -3.62 -0.24
C LYS A 102 -14.26 -3.09 -0.92
N ARG A 103 -13.95 -1.82 -0.73
CA ARG A 103 -12.81 -1.17 -1.36
C ARG A 103 -11.98 -0.45 -0.32
N PHE A 104 -10.83 0.05 -0.74
CA PHE A 104 -9.91 0.77 0.14
C PHE A 104 -9.65 2.16 -0.42
N LEU A 105 -9.82 3.17 0.44
CA LEU A 105 -9.47 4.54 0.08
C LEU A 105 -7.95 4.68 0.18
N LEU A 106 -7.31 5.04 -0.92
CA LEU A 106 -5.87 5.29 -0.97
C LEU A 106 -5.61 6.79 -0.89
N THR A 107 -4.84 7.17 0.11
CA THR A 107 -4.35 8.54 0.28
C THR A 107 -2.82 8.50 0.24
N VAL A 108 -2.22 9.44 -0.45
CA VAL A 108 -0.76 9.55 -0.56
C VAL A 108 -0.34 10.88 0.07
N VAL A 109 0.57 10.82 1.04
CA VAL A 109 1.04 12.00 1.76
C VAL A 109 2.57 12.04 1.74
N GLU A 110 3.11 13.26 1.76
CA GLU A 110 4.54 13.46 1.90
C GLU A 110 5.02 12.95 3.25
N LEU A 111 6.24 12.43 3.29
CA LEU A 111 6.79 11.87 4.53
C LEU A 111 6.78 12.90 5.67
N ASP A 112 7.13 14.15 5.37
CA ASP A 112 7.16 15.21 6.39
C ASP A 112 5.78 15.54 6.94
N ASP A 113 4.73 15.36 6.13
CA ASP A 113 3.36 15.65 6.55
C ASP A 113 2.71 14.49 7.29
N PHE A 114 3.20 13.28 7.08
CA PHE A 114 2.58 12.08 7.63
C PHE A 114 2.50 12.13 9.16
N GLU A 115 3.61 12.42 9.81
CA GLU A 115 3.65 12.50 11.28
C GLU A 115 2.71 13.59 11.81
N ARG A 116 2.67 14.74 11.12
CA ARG A 116 1.82 15.85 11.54
C ARG A 116 0.33 15.51 11.44
N VAL A 117 -0.06 14.82 10.37
CA VAL A 117 -1.48 14.52 10.10
C VAL A 117 -1.93 13.25 10.82
N TYR A 118 -1.11 12.21 10.84
CA TYR A 118 -1.50 10.89 11.33
C TYR A 118 -0.79 10.46 12.61
N GLY A 119 0.19 11.22 13.10
CA GLY A 119 1.05 10.79 14.21
C GLY A 119 0.28 10.32 15.44
N HIS A 120 -0.81 10.96 15.78
CA HIS A 120 -1.62 10.62 16.94
C HIS A 120 -2.47 9.35 16.75
N ARG A 121 -2.50 8.81 15.54
CA ARG A 121 -3.30 7.63 15.18
C ARG A 121 -2.45 6.38 14.97
N LEU A 122 -1.13 6.48 15.08
CA LEU A 122 -0.23 5.36 14.76
C LEU A 122 -0.33 4.25 15.81
N ALA A 123 -0.41 3.01 15.36
CA ALA A 123 -0.42 1.83 16.20
C ALA A 123 0.38 0.71 15.53
N ASN A 124 1.05 -0.11 16.34
CA ASN A 124 1.76 -1.30 15.87
C ASN A 124 2.75 -0.99 14.74
N VAL A 125 3.51 0.08 14.90
CA VAL A 125 4.50 0.51 13.90
C VAL A 125 5.65 -0.51 13.86
N SER A 126 5.99 -0.93 12.65
CA SER A 126 7.06 -1.89 12.40
C SER A 126 7.96 -1.37 11.30
N ARG A 127 9.11 -2.02 11.12
CA ARG A 127 10.10 -1.61 10.12
C ARG A 127 10.51 -2.83 9.30
N MET A 128 10.55 -2.65 7.98
CA MET A 128 11.02 -3.69 7.07
C MET A 128 12.54 -3.75 7.08
N THR A 129 13.09 -4.85 6.57
CA THR A 129 14.54 -5.06 6.48
C THR A 129 15.25 -3.89 5.77
N GLY A 130 14.63 -3.33 4.75
CA GLY A 130 15.19 -2.19 4.03
C GLY A 130 15.03 -0.84 4.72
N GLY A 131 14.43 -0.79 5.91
CA GLY A 131 14.27 0.43 6.70
C GLY A 131 12.93 1.12 6.56
N ARG A 132 12.10 0.76 5.58
CA ARG A 132 10.79 1.37 5.41
C ARG A 132 9.86 0.96 6.55
N ARG A 133 9.05 1.90 7.01
CA ARG A 133 8.09 1.64 8.10
C ARG A 133 6.72 1.34 7.55
N PHE A 134 5.95 0.62 8.34
CA PHE A 134 4.53 0.37 8.08
C PHE A 134 3.82 0.14 9.41
N GLY A 135 2.50 0.21 9.39
CA GLY A 135 1.75 -0.01 10.63
C GLY A 135 0.27 0.22 10.44
N GLU A 136 -0.42 0.35 11.57
CA GLU A 136 -1.86 0.49 11.61
C GLU A 136 -2.25 1.88 12.09
N LEU A 137 -3.50 2.27 11.79
CA LEU A 137 -4.10 3.53 12.22
C LEU A 137 -5.36 3.25 13.05
N THR A 138 -5.49 3.99 14.11
CA THR A 138 -6.69 3.91 14.96
C THR A 138 -7.68 5.01 14.69
#